data_9a6e531c25af19a5d72ea14d2f924ec7
#
_entry.id   9a6e531c25af19a5d72ea14d2f924ec7
#
_cell.length_a   1.000
_cell.length_b   1.000
_cell.length_c   1.000
_cell.angle_alpha   90.00
_cell.angle_beta   90.00
_cell.angle_gamma   90.00
#
_symmetry.space_group_name_H-M   'P 1'
#
loop_
_entity.id
_entity.type
_entity.pdbx_description
1 polymer ?
#
loop_
_entity_poly.entity_id
_entity_poly.type
_entity_poly.pdbx_seq_one_letter_code
_entity_poly.pdbx_strand_id
1 'polypeptide(L)'
;MSAELAAAVRRLALALHSHETDNVDEAIAIAGLDDLTAALQNGQRRLRWYERDPDPSRRPRGRELTAWSGALNAAAPPMTLGEGKLDDGRPTIDGRVCLDRLREGPPGFVHGGVVAGLFDEVMGAAQRLTKQPGAMTGRLTLRYRRPTPLDTDLS
;
A
#
# COMPACT_ATOMS: atom_id res chain seq x y z
N MET A 1 -9.89 3.90 -12.11
CA MET A 1 -8.61 3.17 -12.11
C MET A 1 -8.89 1.86 -11.43
N SER A 2 -8.50 0.78 -12.05
CA SER A 2 -8.62 -0.56 -11.46
C SER A 2 -7.42 -0.86 -10.57
N ALA A 3 -7.58 -1.82 -9.66
CA ALA A 3 -6.47 -2.36 -8.89
C ALA A 3 -5.40 -2.99 -9.81
N GLU A 4 -5.81 -3.44 -10.98
CA GLU A 4 -4.93 -4.00 -12.02
C GLU A 4 -3.93 -2.97 -12.55
N LEU A 5 -4.36 -1.72 -12.80
CA LEU A 5 -3.44 -0.65 -13.23
C LEU A 5 -2.43 -0.31 -12.14
N ALA A 6 -2.86 -0.22 -10.87
CA ALA A 6 -1.94 -0.02 -9.76
C ALA A 6 -0.95 -1.19 -9.61
N ALA A 7 -1.41 -2.43 -9.82
CA ALA A 7 -0.54 -3.60 -9.83
C ALA A 7 0.45 -3.59 -11.02
N ALA A 8 0.04 -3.12 -12.19
CA ALA A 8 0.94 -2.99 -13.35
C ALA A 8 2.06 -1.97 -13.07
N VAL A 9 1.73 -0.83 -12.44
CA VAL A 9 2.75 0.16 -12.05
C VAL A 9 3.71 -0.41 -11.00
N ARG A 10 3.22 -1.21 -10.03
CA ARG A 10 4.11 -1.90 -9.07
C ARG A 10 5.07 -2.87 -9.76
N ARG A 11 4.56 -3.65 -10.74
CA ARG A 11 5.42 -4.56 -11.52
C ARG A 11 6.48 -3.82 -12.31
N LEU A 12 6.12 -2.68 -12.93
CA LEU A 12 7.07 -1.83 -13.63
C LEU A 12 8.15 -1.30 -12.69
N ALA A 13 7.75 -0.78 -11.51
CA ALA A 13 8.71 -0.30 -10.51
C ALA A 13 9.67 -1.40 -10.04
N LEU A 14 9.16 -2.61 -9.81
CA LEU A 14 9.98 -3.77 -9.44
C LEU A 14 10.94 -4.17 -10.57
N ALA A 15 10.48 -4.14 -11.81
CA ALA A 15 11.33 -4.45 -12.97
C ALA A 15 12.48 -3.42 -13.11
N LEU A 16 12.18 -2.13 -13.01
CA LEU A 16 13.19 -1.06 -13.04
C LEU A 16 14.20 -1.17 -11.89
N HIS A 17 13.76 -1.62 -10.72
CA HIS A 17 14.65 -1.82 -9.57
C HIS A 17 15.54 -3.07 -9.70
N SER A 18 15.11 -4.06 -10.47
CA SER A 18 15.71 -5.41 -10.47
C SER A 18 16.54 -5.73 -11.71
N HIS A 19 16.46 -4.90 -12.76
CA HIS A 19 17.10 -5.19 -14.06
C HIS A 19 17.81 -3.96 -14.60
N GLU A 20 18.90 -4.20 -15.34
CA GLU A 20 19.53 -3.15 -16.13
C GLU A 20 18.65 -2.74 -17.33
N THR A 21 18.84 -1.53 -17.81
CA THR A 21 18.02 -0.95 -18.90
C THR A 21 18.71 -0.95 -20.26
N ASP A 22 19.85 -1.60 -20.40
CA ASP A 22 20.71 -1.56 -21.60
C ASP A 22 19.99 -1.94 -22.91
N ASN A 23 18.92 -2.76 -22.81
CA ASN A 23 18.11 -3.21 -23.95
C ASN A 23 16.81 -2.41 -24.11
N VAL A 24 16.65 -1.31 -23.37
CA VAL A 24 15.46 -0.45 -23.42
C VAL A 24 15.82 0.89 -24.09
N ASP A 25 15.04 1.30 -25.09
CA ASP A 25 15.11 2.68 -25.56
C ASP A 25 14.45 3.58 -24.50
N GLU A 26 15.28 4.19 -23.65
CA GLU A 26 14.82 5.02 -22.55
C GLU A 26 13.99 6.23 -23.02
N ALA A 27 14.33 6.83 -24.16
CA ALA A 27 13.59 7.98 -24.67
C ALA A 27 12.15 7.58 -25.07
N ILE A 28 12.00 6.43 -25.72
CA ILE A 28 10.67 5.88 -26.04
C ILE A 28 9.90 5.50 -24.79
N ALA A 29 10.57 4.86 -23.83
CA ALA A 29 9.94 4.44 -22.56
C ALA A 29 9.45 5.65 -21.75
N ILE A 30 10.28 6.70 -21.62
CA ILE A 30 9.92 7.93 -20.91
C ILE A 30 8.73 8.61 -21.62
N ALA A 31 8.77 8.77 -22.93
CA ALA A 31 7.67 9.36 -23.69
C ALA A 31 6.34 8.62 -23.47
N GLY A 32 6.36 7.28 -23.50
CA GLY A 32 5.17 6.47 -23.23
C GLY A 32 4.62 6.63 -21.80
N LEU A 33 5.50 6.77 -20.81
CA LEU A 33 5.10 7.02 -19.42
C LEU A 33 4.54 8.44 -19.23
N ASP A 34 5.10 9.43 -19.91
CA ASP A 34 4.62 10.81 -19.91
C ASP A 34 3.24 10.91 -20.57
N ASP A 35 3.02 10.25 -21.70
CA ASP A 35 1.72 10.18 -22.36
C ASP A 35 0.66 9.55 -21.45
N LEU A 36 0.98 8.44 -20.78
CA LEU A 36 0.08 7.82 -19.84
C LEU A 36 -0.21 8.75 -18.64
N THR A 37 0.80 9.43 -18.14
CA THR A 37 0.67 10.40 -17.06
C THR A 37 -0.26 11.54 -17.45
N ALA A 38 -0.07 12.13 -18.63
CA ALA A 38 -0.92 13.18 -19.16
C ALA A 38 -2.37 12.72 -19.33
N ALA A 39 -2.58 11.52 -19.87
CA ALA A 39 -3.91 10.93 -20.00
C ALA A 39 -4.62 10.76 -18.66
N LEU A 40 -3.89 10.35 -17.63
CA LEU A 40 -4.43 10.22 -16.26
C LEU A 40 -4.73 11.58 -15.62
N GLN A 41 -3.89 12.60 -15.85
CA GLN A 41 -4.08 13.96 -15.33
C GLN A 41 -5.28 14.68 -15.98
N ASN A 42 -5.60 14.36 -17.23
CA ASN A 42 -6.80 14.86 -17.91
C ASN A 42 -8.10 14.25 -17.37
N GLY A 43 -8.00 13.19 -16.57
CA GLY A 43 -9.14 12.59 -15.90
C GLY A 43 -9.62 13.44 -14.71
N GLN A 44 -10.84 13.14 -14.25
CA GLN A 44 -11.39 13.82 -13.09
C GLN A 44 -10.56 13.50 -11.83
N ARG A 45 -10.17 14.54 -11.07
CA ARG A 45 -9.44 14.38 -9.81
C ARG A 45 -10.24 13.55 -8.81
N ARG A 46 -9.58 12.64 -8.12
CA ARG A 46 -10.20 11.86 -7.05
C ARG A 46 -10.41 12.69 -5.80
N LEU A 47 -11.51 12.40 -5.12
CA LEU A 47 -11.75 12.96 -3.80
C LEU A 47 -10.83 12.31 -2.77
N ARG A 48 -10.29 13.12 -1.87
CA ARG A 48 -9.65 12.62 -0.65
C ARG A 48 -10.74 12.12 0.32
N TRP A 49 -10.39 11.26 1.24
CA TRP A 49 -11.35 10.62 2.15
C TRP A 49 -12.17 11.62 2.99
N TYR A 50 -11.69 12.83 3.19
CA TYR A 50 -12.33 13.91 3.95
C TYR A 50 -13.03 14.96 3.07
N GLU A 51 -12.91 14.86 1.76
CA GLU A 51 -13.56 15.79 0.83
C GLU A 51 -14.98 15.32 0.54
N ARG A 52 -15.89 16.27 0.42
CA ARG A 52 -17.27 16.04 0.01
C ARG A 52 -17.44 16.53 -1.42
N ASP A 53 -18.16 15.76 -2.21
CA ASP A 53 -18.63 16.17 -3.53
C ASP A 53 -20.11 16.52 -3.46
N PRO A 54 -20.58 17.58 -4.14
CA PRO A 54 -22.00 17.85 -4.31
C PRO A 54 -22.75 16.70 -4.97
N ASP A 55 -22.10 15.93 -5.85
CA ASP A 55 -22.65 14.74 -6.45
C ASP A 55 -22.58 13.56 -5.46
N PRO A 56 -23.74 13.07 -4.96
CA PRO A 56 -23.77 11.98 -3.97
C PRO A 56 -23.31 10.63 -4.54
N SER A 57 -23.22 10.48 -5.86
CA SER A 57 -22.68 9.27 -6.50
C SER A 57 -21.15 9.17 -6.37
N ARG A 58 -20.48 10.30 -6.15
CA ARG A 58 -19.03 10.39 -5.98
C ARG A 58 -18.67 10.23 -4.51
N ARG A 59 -18.17 9.08 -4.17
CA ARG A 59 -17.69 8.78 -2.80
C ARG A 59 -16.16 8.76 -2.73
N PRO A 60 -15.56 9.32 -1.65
CA PRO A 60 -14.13 9.16 -1.40
C PRO A 60 -13.78 7.67 -1.25
N ARG A 61 -12.71 7.25 -1.91
CA ARG A 61 -12.19 5.88 -1.83
C ARG A 61 -11.09 5.79 -0.76
N GLY A 62 -11.40 6.16 0.48
CA GLY A 62 -10.43 6.35 1.55
C GLY A 62 -9.45 5.18 1.72
N ARG A 63 -9.96 3.96 1.95
CA ARG A 63 -9.12 2.78 2.20
C ARG A 63 -8.42 2.23 0.96
N GLU A 64 -9.00 2.40 -0.21
CA GLU A 64 -8.40 1.93 -1.45
C GLU A 64 -7.14 2.73 -1.85
N LEU A 65 -6.88 3.86 -1.18
CA LEU A 65 -5.77 4.77 -1.45
C LEU A 65 -4.81 4.93 -0.27
N THR A 66 -4.95 4.15 0.80
CA THR A 66 -4.03 4.22 1.95
C THR A 66 -2.60 3.91 1.54
N ALA A 67 -1.66 4.40 2.35
CA ALA A 67 -0.23 4.32 2.03
C ALA A 67 0.32 2.89 2.10
N TRP A 68 -0.30 2.00 2.90
CA TRP A 68 0.26 0.68 3.19
C TRP A 68 -0.62 -0.49 2.75
N SER A 69 -1.93 -0.28 2.54
CA SER A 69 -2.87 -1.34 2.15
C SER A 69 -3.78 -0.96 0.97
N GLY A 70 -3.61 0.23 0.42
CA GLY A 70 -4.49 0.73 -0.64
C GLY A 70 -4.34 0.00 -1.96
N ALA A 71 -5.32 -0.80 -2.35
CA ALA A 71 -5.30 -1.56 -3.60
C ALA A 71 -5.16 -0.69 -4.86
N LEU A 72 -5.62 0.57 -4.79
CA LEU A 72 -5.51 1.55 -5.88
C LEU A 72 -4.28 2.47 -5.73
N ASN A 73 -3.48 2.32 -4.69
CA ASN A 73 -2.23 3.05 -4.52
C ASN A 73 -1.07 2.21 -5.05
N ALA A 74 -0.49 2.63 -6.16
CA ALA A 74 0.63 1.91 -6.77
C ALA A 74 1.90 1.90 -5.89
N ALA A 75 2.05 2.86 -4.98
CA ALA A 75 3.18 2.92 -4.05
C ALA A 75 2.98 2.02 -2.81
N ALA A 76 1.73 1.64 -2.50
CA ALA A 76 1.44 0.76 -1.37
C ALA A 76 1.93 -0.67 -1.63
N PRO A 77 2.47 -1.36 -0.61
CA PRO A 77 2.63 -2.81 -0.68
C PRO A 77 1.28 -3.50 -0.88
N PRO A 78 1.24 -4.70 -1.45
CA PRO A 78 -0.01 -5.41 -1.71
C PRO A 78 -0.58 -6.06 -0.43
N MET A 79 -0.63 -5.32 0.68
CA MET A 79 -1.18 -5.82 1.95
C MET A 79 -2.70 -5.91 1.88
N THR A 80 -3.23 -7.04 2.31
CA THR A 80 -4.66 -7.24 2.53
C THR A 80 -4.98 -7.20 4.02
N LEU A 81 -6.15 -6.65 4.37
CA LEU A 81 -6.65 -6.59 5.74
C LEU A 81 -7.93 -7.41 5.84
N GLY A 82 -7.97 -8.31 6.81
CA GLY A 82 -9.11 -9.17 7.13
C GLY A 82 -9.60 -8.96 8.55
N GLU A 83 -10.85 -9.30 8.82
CA GLU A 83 -11.40 -9.39 10.17
C GLU A 83 -11.28 -10.83 10.65
N GLY A 84 -10.79 -10.99 11.86
CA GLY A 84 -10.63 -12.28 12.53
C GLY A 84 -11.19 -12.26 13.94
N LYS A 85 -10.95 -13.35 14.68
CA LYS A 85 -11.28 -13.47 16.12
C LYS A 85 -10.19 -14.22 16.83
N LEU A 86 -9.90 -13.83 18.06
CA LEU A 86 -9.10 -14.62 18.99
C LEU A 86 -9.89 -15.82 19.50
N ASP A 87 -9.21 -16.77 20.16
CA ASP A 87 -9.83 -17.97 20.76
C ASP A 87 -10.89 -17.61 21.81
N ASP A 88 -10.75 -16.47 22.47
CA ASP A 88 -11.73 -15.94 23.44
C ASP A 88 -12.88 -15.16 22.78
N GLY A 89 -12.96 -15.14 21.44
CA GLY A 89 -14.02 -14.50 20.67
C GLY A 89 -13.83 -13.00 20.44
N ARG A 90 -12.79 -12.37 20.98
CA ARG A 90 -12.51 -10.95 20.72
C ARG A 90 -12.18 -10.72 19.26
N PRO A 91 -12.72 -9.65 18.63
CA PRO A 91 -12.44 -9.37 17.23
C PRO A 91 -10.99 -8.90 17.04
N THR A 92 -10.40 -9.28 15.89
CA THR A 92 -9.06 -8.85 15.44
C THR A 92 -9.09 -8.28 14.05
N ILE A 93 -8.01 -7.59 13.68
CA ILE A 93 -7.69 -7.27 12.30
C ILE A 93 -6.37 -7.96 11.97
N ASP A 94 -6.40 -8.75 10.92
CA ASP A 94 -5.23 -9.46 10.42
C ASP A 94 -4.74 -8.81 9.12
N GLY A 95 -3.43 -8.57 9.02
CA GLY A 95 -2.78 -8.09 7.81
C GLY A 95 -2.01 -9.23 7.15
N ARG A 96 -2.09 -9.35 5.82
CA ARG A 96 -1.29 -10.32 5.05
C ARG A 96 -0.60 -9.62 3.90
N VAL A 97 0.70 -9.88 3.74
CA VAL A 97 1.52 -9.26 2.71
C VAL A 97 2.71 -10.14 2.34
N CYS A 98 3.08 -10.11 1.06
CA CYS A 98 4.38 -10.56 0.58
C CYS A 98 5.14 -9.33 0.07
N LEU A 99 6.35 -9.12 0.54
CA LEU A 99 7.17 -7.92 0.27
C LEU A 99 8.34 -8.28 -0.61
N ASP A 100 8.51 -7.53 -1.69
CA ASP A 100 9.56 -7.69 -2.68
C ASP A 100 10.77 -6.76 -2.42
N ARG A 101 11.75 -6.79 -3.31
CA ARG A 101 12.99 -6.01 -3.23
C ARG A 101 12.79 -4.50 -3.17
N LEU A 102 11.65 -3.96 -3.60
CA LEU A 102 11.34 -2.53 -3.43
C LEU A 102 11.26 -2.12 -1.94
N ARG A 103 11.17 -3.09 -1.05
CA ARG A 103 11.04 -2.88 0.41
C ARG A 103 12.26 -3.39 1.17
N GLU A 104 13.35 -3.70 0.44
CA GLU A 104 14.58 -4.17 1.04
C GLU A 104 15.26 -3.10 1.92
N GLY A 105 15.81 -3.54 3.03
CA GLY A 105 16.69 -2.76 3.91
C GLY A 105 18.06 -3.43 3.97
N PRO A 106 18.39 -4.19 5.01
CA PRO A 106 19.56 -5.05 5.00
C PRO A 106 19.42 -6.12 3.91
N PRO A 107 20.54 -6.59 3.29
CA PRO A 107 20.50 -7.56 2.20
C PRO A 107 19.60 -8.77 2.51
N GLY A 108 18.59 -9.01 1.66
CA GLY A 108 17.63 -10.12 1.78
C GLY A 108 16.49 -9.91 2.81
N PHE A 109 16.41 -8.76 3.47
CA PHE A 109 15.42 -8.50 4.51
C PHE A 109 14.67 -7.20 4.28
N VAL A 110 13.43 -7.17 4.77
CA VAL A 110 12.56 -5.99 4.71
C VAL A 110 13.13 -4.86 5.56
N HIS A 111 13.08 -3.64 5.06
CA HIS A 111 13.44 -2.43 5.81
C HIS A 111 12.54 -2.25 7.04
N GLY A 112 13.14 -1.99 8.21
CA GLY A 112 12.40 -1.87 9.48
C GLY A 112 11.31 -0.79 9.47
N GLY A 113 11.52 0.31 8.75
CA GLY A 113 10.51 1.36 8.58
C GLY A 113 9.28 0.88 7.79
N VAL A 114 9.45 -0.05 6.85
CA VAL A 114 8.33 -0.70 6.15
C VAL A 114 7.52 -1.53 7.13
N VAL A 115 8.18 -2.37 7.93
CA VAL A 115 7.53 -3.17 8.98
C VAL A 115 6.75 -2.27 9.95
N ALA A 116 7.36 -1.16 10.38
CA ALA A 116 6.69 -0.17 11.26
C ALA A 116 5.41 0.40 10.63
N GLY A 117 5.48 0.80 9.35
CA GLY A 117 4.33 1.33 8.63
C GLY A 117 3.20 0.32 8.45
N LEU A 118 3.52 -0.95 8.20
CA LEU A 118 2.53 -2.02 8.12
C LEU A 118 1.81 -2.23 9.46
N PHE A 119 2.55 -2.21 10.58
CA PHE A 119 1.93 -2.29 11.91
C PHE A 119 1.04 -1.08 12.20
N ASP A 120 1.48 0.13 11.86
CA ASP A 120 0.65 1.34 12.04
C ASP A 120 -0.66 1.25 11.23
N GLU A 121 -0.62 0.77 9.99
CA GLU A 121 -1.81 0.56 9.15
C GLU A 121 -2.78 -0.46 9.75
N VAL A 122 -2.26 -1.61 10.23
CA VAL A 122 -3.10 -2.65 10.87
C VAL A 122 -3.72 -2.12 12.16
N MET A 123 -2.95 -1.40 12.99
CA MET A 123 -3.45 -0.75 14.21
C MET A 123 -4.50 0.30 13.89
N GLY A 124 -4.27 1.15 12.89
CA GLY A 124 -5.23 2.12 12.38
C GLY A 124 -6.53 1.44 11.89
N ALA A 125 -6.42 0.29 11.24
CA ALA A 125 -7.58 -0.49 10.85
C ALA A 125 -8.33 -1.10 12.05
N ALA A 126 -7.60 -1.53 13.08
CA ALA A 126 -8.18 -2.12 14.31
C ALA A 126 -8.99 -1.13 15.15
N GLN A 127 -8.78 0.18 14.97
CA GLN A 127 -9.60 1.20 15.63
C GLN A 127 -11.12 1.03 15.37
N ARG A 128 -11.49 0.45 14.23
CA ARG A 128 -12.91 0.13 13.93
C ARG A 128 -13.57 -0.75 14.99
N LEU A 129 -12.76 -1.55 15.66
CA LEU A 129 -13.24 -2.47 16.70
C LEU A 129 -13.60 -1.74 17.99
N THR A 130 -13.07 -0.55 18.20
CA THR A 130 -13.27 0.24 19.44
C THR A 130 -14.54 1.07 19.44
N LYS A 131 -15.25 1.20 18.31
CA LYS A 131 -16.41 2.08 18.11
C LYS A 131 -16.12 3.58 18.39
N GLN A 132 -14.86 3.99 18.53
CA GLN A 132 -14.45 5.37 18.71
C GLN A 132 -13.99 5.95 17.36
N PRO A 133 -14.75 6.88 16.75
CA PRO A 133 -14.37 7.46 15.48
C PRO A 133 -13.18 8.39 15.61
N GLY A 134 -12.27 8.37 14.63
CA GLY A 134 -11.25 9.39 14.45
C GLY A 134 -10.02 9.29 15.35
N ALA A 135 -9.79 8.17 16.03
CA ALA A 135 -8.55 7.97 16.76
C ALA A 135 -7.36 7.83 15.78
N MET A 136 -6.20 8.34 16.16
CA MET A 136 -4.94 8.21 15.43
C MET A 136 -3.88 7.57 16.32
N THR A 137 -2.89 6.93 15.72
CA THR A 137 -1.77 6.35 16.45
C THR A 137 -0.94 7.47 17.11
N GLY A 138 -1.03 7.59 18.42
CA GLY A 138 -0.25 8.60 19.16
C GLY A 138 1.18 8.14 19.47
N ARG A 139 1.39 6.81 19.59
CA ARG A 139 2.70 6.21 19.84
C ARG A 139 2.71 4.79 19.29
N LEU A 140 3.77 4.43 18.58
CA LEU A 140 4.09 3.08 18.15
C LEU A 140 5.47 2.71 18.68
N THR A 141 5.58 1.59 19.42
CA THR A 141 6.84 1.08 19.89
C THR A 141 7.06 -0.33 19.35
N LEU A 142 8.13 -0.50 18.58
CA LEU A 142 8.46 -1.78 17.95
C LEU A 142 9.77 -2.34 18.51
N ARG A 143 9.77 -3.64 18.72
CA ARG A 143 10.98 -4.40 19.06
C ARG A 143 11.22 -5.44 17.98
N TYR A 144 12.20 -5.22 17.13
CA TYR A 144 12.62 -6.16 16.09
C TYR A 144 13.38 -7.33 16.76
N ARG A 145 12.81 -8.50 16.78
CA ARG A 145 13.42 -9.70 17.40
C ARG A 145 14.16 -10.56 16.39
N ARG A 146 13.73 -10.52 15.13
CA ARG A 146 14.31 -11.27 14.01
C ARG A 146 14.19 -10.42 12.75
N PRO A 147 15.11 -10.58 11.78
CA PRO A 147 14.93 -10.00 10.45
C PRO A 147 13.64 -10.53 9.81
N THR A 148 12.94 -9.66 9.08
CA THR A 148 11.74 -10.02 8.32
C THR A 148 12.17 -10.37 6.90
N PRO A 149 11.95 -11.62 6.41
CA PRO A 149 12.39 -12.02 5.08
C PRO A 149 11.59 -11.35 3.97
N LEU A 150 12.24 -11.11 2.82
CA LEU A 150 11.57 -10.76 1.56
C LEU A 150 10.93 -12.01 0.94
N ASP A 151 10.06 -11.80 -0.05
CA ASP A 151 9.44 -12.82 -0.89
C ASP A 151 8.79 -13.98 -0.10
N THR A 152 8.29 -13.64 1.08
CA THR A 152 7.66 -14.59 2.02
C THR A 152 6.29 -14.06 2.43
N ASP A 153 5.30 -14.95 2.53
CA ASP A 153 3.99 -14.59 3.06
C ASP A 153 4.07 -14.29 4.55
N LEU A 154 3.73 -13.06 4.91
CA LEU A 154 3.72 -12.54 6.28
C LEU A 154 2.28 -12.32 6.75
N SER A 155 2.01 -12.63 8.01
CA SER A 155 0.72 -12.38 8.66
C SER A 155 0.90 -11.91 10.10
#